data_bb68a75df36d93682f5bb5c62f12641a
#
_entry.id   bb68a75df36d93682f5bb5c62f12641a
#
_cell.length_a   1.000
_cell.length_b   1.000
_cell.length_c   1.000
_cell.angle_alpha   90.00
_cell.angle_beta   90.00
_cell.angle_gamma   90.00
#
_symmetry.space_group_name_H-M   'P 1'
#
loop_
_entity.id
_entity.type
_entity.pdbx_description
1 polymer ?
#
loop_
_entity_poly.entity_id
_entity_poly.type
_entity_poly.pdbx_seq_one_letter_code
_entity_poly.pdbx_strand_id
1 'polypeptide(L)'
;MAERAQTASAAGTEEETPQPAGTTDNPAEQNSQAENQTDAQQEETKKDFIRWVDFGVSKFAMTEAYEYDRDTYGTDAHISWIDQLAYTAAYTGGSFDSDRTVCQYMDKLREEISQGKTLEKLVKDLEYFSYYQEAYTAVLGGMVGEYEIETADEDGRKSWEKRYGLKAFSPIAKGFPYTDYDDFGVSRSYGYKRNHLGHDMLGQVGTPIVCVESGYIEALGWNQYGGWRIGIRSFDKKRYYYYAHLRQGFPYQPELKEGSVVLAGDVIGYMGHTGYSTTEDVNNIDQTHLHFGMQIIFDESQKDGDNEIWIDCYQIANFLYRNQSEAARNDETKEWRRMYLMKDPAAEAYERTADYSMYP
;
A
#
# COMPACT_ATOMS: atom_id res chain seq x y z
N MET A 1 32.42 -50.38 -21.05
CA MET A 1 32.70 -50.11 -22.47
C MET A 1 32.31 -48.65 -22.65
N ALA A 2 33.19 -47.63 -22.45
CA ALA A 2 34.29 -47.16 -23.30
C ALA A 2 33.73 -46.96 -24.73
N GLU A 3 33.72 -45.80 -25.33
CA GLU A 3 34.79 -44.86 -25.68
C GLU A 3 34.19 -43.57 -26.30
N ARG A 4 34.71 -42.40 -25.88
CA ARG A 4 35.52 -41.39 -26.61
C ARG A 4 34.77 -40.54 -27.67
N ALA A 5 34.59 -39.29 -27.38
CA ALA A 5 35.43 -38.11 -27.67
C ALA A 5 35.89 -37.95 -29.16
N GLN A 6 35.48 -36.84 -29.77
CA GLN A 6 36.41 -36.07 -30.62
C GLN A 6 35.93 -34.62 -30.82
N THR A 7 36.86 -33.73 -30.55
CA THR A 7 36.94 -32.30 -30.76
C THR A 7 37.06 -31.92 -32.22
N ALA A 8 36.44 -30.80 -32.66
CA ALA A 8 36.94 -30.02 -33.76
C ALA A 8 36.70 -28.52 -33.56
N SER A 9 37.78 -27.80 -33.52
CA SER A 9 37.96 -26.36 -33.58
C SER A 9 37.90 -25.86 -35.02
N ALA A 10 37.34 -24.65 -35.22
CA ALA A 10 37.84 -23.64 -36.17
C ALA A 10 36.97 -22.38 -36.09
N ALA A 11 37.57 -21.28 -35.68
CA ALA A 11 37.85 -20.02 -36.42
C ALA A 11 36.61 -19.28 -36.94
N GLY A 12 36.19 -18.20 -36.38
CA GLY A 12 36.75 -16.85 -36.48
C GLY A 12 36.25 -16.12 -37.72
N THR A 13 35.29 -15.20 -37.54
CA THR A 13 35.25 -13.96 -38.32
C THR A 13 34.55 -12.89 -37.49
N GLU A 14 35.30 -11.82 -37.20
CA GLU A 14 34.85 -10.54 -36.71
C GLU A 14 33.99 -9.88 -37.79
N GLU A 15 32.84 -9.34 -37.41
CA GLU A 15 32.14 -8.35 -38.23
C GLU A 15 31.79 -7.14 -37.35
N GLU A 16 32.23 -6.01 -37.85
CA GLU A 16 32.25 -4.69 -37.27
C GLU A 16 30.85 -4.13 -36.99
N THR A 17 30.70 -3.50 -35.87
CA THR A 17 29.61 -2.58 -35.55
C THR A 17 29.80 -1.24 -36.24
N PRO A 18 28.80 -0.61 -36.82
CA PRO A 18 28.86 0.82 -37.13
C PRO A 18 28.30 1.65 -35.97
N GLN A 19 29.12 2.54 -35.47
CA GLN A 19 28.69 3.71 -34.66
C GLN A 19 27.94 4.72 -35.52
N PRO A 20 26.96 5.42 -35.04
CA PRO A 20 26.53 6.68 -35.62
C PRO A 20 27.27 7.86 -35.00
N ALA A 21 27.69 8.73 -35.88
CA ALA A 21 28.47 9.91 -35.66
C ALA A 21 27.79 10.96 -34.76
N GLY A 22 28.62 11.64 -33.96
CA GLY A 22 28.26 12.83 -33.21
C GLY A 22 28.03 14.04 -34.09
N THR A 23 27.16 14.91 -33.62
CA THR A 23 27.20 16.32 -33.96
C THR A 23 27.25 17.13 -32.66
N THR A 24 28.39 17.72 -32.50
CA THR A 24 28.70 18.83 -31.59
C THR A 24 28.01 20.07 -32.13
N ASP A 25 27.31 20.82 -31.26
CA ASP A 25 27.30 22.27 -31.32
C ASP A 25 27.02 22.84 -29.93
N ASN A 26 28.04 23.42 -29.39
CA ASN A 26 28.03 24.36 -28.26
C ASN A 26 28.30 25.73 -28.81
N PRO A 27 27.59 26.76 -28.41
CA PRO A 27 28.23 28.08 -28.33
C PRO A 27 28.23 28.63 -26.90
N ALA A 28 29.42 28.82 -26.43
CA ALA A 28 29.75 29.61 -25.26
C ALA A 28 29.69 31.11 -25.56
N GLU A 29 29.45 31.86 -24.45
CA GLU A 29 29.87 33.19 -24.12
C GLU A 29 29.32 34.42 -24.86
N GLN A 30 28.64 35.23 -24.07
CA GLN A 30 28.89 36.67 -23.79
C GLN A 30 27.63 37.24 -23.10
N ASN A 31 27.62 38.00 -22.07
CA ASN A 31 28.46 39.00 -21.47
C ASN A 31 27.78 39.53 -20.19
N SER A 32 28.56 39.92 -19.23
CA SER A 32 28.26 40.60 -17.98
C SER A 32 27.50 41.93 -18.14
N GLN A 33 26.53 42.18 -17.26
CA GLN A 33 26.51 43.44 -16.47
C GLN A 33 25.49 43.31 -15.31
N ALA A 34 25.95 43.78 -14.16
CA ALA A 34 25.29 43.80 -12.88
C ALA A 34 24.10 44.76 -12.84
N GLU A 35 23.03 44.36 -12.18
CA GLU A 35 22.22 45.27 -11.37
C GLU A 35 21.70 44.55 -10.14
N ASN A 36 22.03 45.11 -8.97
CA ASN A 36 21.55 44.74 -7.66
C ASN A 36 20.01 44.81 -7.62
N GLN A 37 19.35 43.68 -7.37
CA GLN A 37 18.04 43.67 -6.76
C GLN A 37 18.04 42.66 -5.62
N THR A 38 17.70 43.17 -4.47
CA THR A 38 17.51 42.58 -3.18
C THR A 38 16.83 41.20 -3.28
N ASP A 39 17.61 40.15 -2.99
CA ASP A 39 17.15 38.85 -2.63
C ASP A 39 16.43 38.91 -1.28
N ALA A 40 15.12 39.07 -1.32
CA ALA A 40 14.27 38.61 -0.23
C ALA A 40 14.22 37.08 -0.37
N GLN A 41 15.20 36.41 0.20
CA GLN A 41 15.15 34.96 0.45
C GLN A 41 13.90 34.69 1.30
N GLN A 42 12.85 34.20 0.65
CA GLN A 42 11.88 33.36 1.35
C GLN A 42 12.64 32.09 1.78
N GLU A 43 13.11 32.08 3.03
CA GLU A 43 13.36 30.82 3.73
C GLU A 43 12.03 30.06 3.77
N GLU A 44 11.80 29.19 2.78
CA GLU A 44 10.93 28.04 2.97
C GLU A 44 11.52 27.28 4.16
N THR A 45 10.88 27.42 5.31
CA THR A 45 11.15 26.57 6.46
C THR A 45 10.95 25.12 5.98
N LYS A 46 12.07 24.42 5.71
CA LYS A 46 12.06 22.98 5.44
C LYS A 46 11.32 22.34 6.60
N LYS A 47 10.05 21.98 6.37
CA LYS A 47 9.32 21.13 7.29
C LYS A 47 10.13 19.86 7.47
N ASP A 48 10.57 19.60 8.69
CA ASP A 48 11.21 18.32 8.99
C ASP A 48 10.13 17.23 8.95
N PHE A 49 10.33 16.23 8.11
CA PHE A 49 9.40 15.10 7.96
C PHE A 49 10.18 13.78 7.99
N ILE A 50 9.50 12.69 8.32
CA ILE A 50 10.08 11.35 8.39
C ILE A 50 10.54 10.94 6.98
N ARG A 51 11.81 10.55 6.85
CA ARG A 51 12.45 10.20 5.58
C ARG A 51 12.58 8.69 5.38
N TRP A 52 12.35 7.92 6.41
CA TRP A 52 12.43 6.46 6.39
C TRP A 52 11.54 5.86 7.46
N VAL A 53 10.85 4.78 7.13
CA VAL A 53 10.07 3.96 8.07
C VAL A 53 10.50 2.51 7.88
N ASP A 54 10.93 1.89 8.96
CA ASP A 54 11.07 0.45 9.04
C ASP A 54 9.84 -0.10 9.78
N PHE A 55 8.95 -0.76 9.03
CA PHE A 55 7.71 -1.28 9.56
C PHE A 55 7.80 -2.79 9.76
N GLY A 56 8.32 -3.21 10.92
CA GLY A 56 8.47 -4.62 11.30
C GLY A 56 7.37 -5.14 12.22
N VAL A 57 6.17 -4.52 12.24
CA VAL A 57 5.08 -4.93 13.13
C VAL A 57 4.50 -6.26 12.70
N SER A 58 4.58 -7.27 13.59
CA SER A 58 4.08 -8.61 13.30
C SER A 58 2.54 -8.65 13.24
N LYS A 59 2.00 -9.61 12.47
CA LYS A 59 0.56 -9.93 12.48
C LYS A 59 0.02 -10.16 13.88
N PHE A 60 0.80 -10.84 14.74
CA PHE A 60 0.42 -11.08 16.13
C PHE A 60 0.22 -9.76 16.87
N ALA A 61 1.20 -8.85 16.83
CA ALA A 61 1.12 -7.56 17.50
C ALA A 61 -0.05 -6.70 16.99
N MET A 62 -0.28 -6.67 15.67
CA MET A 62 -1.44 -5.99 15.09
C MET A 62 -2.75 -6.59 15.59
N THR A 63 -2.82 -7.92 15.70
CA THR A 63 -4.02 -8.62 16.20
C THR A 63 -4.32 -8.25 17.65
N GLU A 64 -3.33 -8.37 18.54
CA GLU A 64 -3.47 -8.07 19.96
C GLU A 64 -3.87 -6.61 20.21
N ALA A 65 -3.22 -5.69 19.52
CA ALA A 65 -3.52 -4.26 19.65
C ALA A 65 -4.91 -3.91 19.13
N TYR A 66 -5.29 -4.45 17.95
CA TYR A 66 -6.58 -4.22 17.32
C TYR A 66 -7.75 -4.78 18.15
N GLU A 67 -7.62 -6.01 18.65
CA GLU A 67 -8.71 -6.63 19.43
C GLU A 67 -8.98 -5.86 20.73
N TYR A 68 -7.95 -5.39 21.41
CA TYR A 68 -8.12 -4.53 22.58
C TYR A 68 -8.74 -3.17 22.23
N ASP A 69 -8.27 -2.51 21.17
CA ASP A 69 -8.81 -1.24 20.68
C ASP A 69 -10.31 -1.38 20.40
N ARG A 70 -10.70 -2.37 19.60
CA ARG A 70 -12.10 -2.66 19.24
C ARG A 70 -12.97 -2.93 20.49
N ASP A 71 -12.49 -3.80 21.38
CA ASP A 71 -13.27 -4.30 22.51
C ASP A 71 -13.44 -3.26 23.62
N THR A 72 -12.54 -2.28 23.69
CA THR A 72 -12.60 -1.18 24.69
C THR A 72 -13.15 0.12 24.12
N TYR A 73 -13.48 0.18 22.84
CA TYR A 73 -13.99 1.40 22.21
C TYR A 73 -15.18 1.99 22.97
N GLY A 74 -15.14 3.30 23.23
CA GLY A 74 -16.16 4.02 23.99
C GLY A 74 -16.11 3.85 25.52
N THR A 75 -15.06 3.21 26.06
CA THR A 75 -14.80 3.10 27.50
C THR A 75 -13.61 3.94 27.94
N ASP A 76 -13.47 4.17 29.25
CA ASP A 76 -12.32 4.90 29.82
C ASP A 76 -11.00 4.10 29.71
N ALA A 77 -11.06 2.80 29.41
CA ALA A 77 -9.90 1.93 29.19
C ALA A 77 -9.44 1.90 27.74
N HIS A 78 -10.11 2.60 26.82
CA HIS A 78 -9.79 2.58 25.40
C HIS A 78 -8.39 3.11 25.11
N ILE A 79 -7.64 2.35 24.34
CA ILE A 79 -6.33 2.74 23.79
C ILE A 79 -6.34 2.33 22.33
N SER A 80 -6.04 3.27 21.43
CA SER A 80 -5.94 2.94 20.01
C SER A 80 -4.88 1.88 19.74
N TRP A 81 -5.08 1.05 18.74
CA TRP A 81 -4.11 0.04 18.37
C TRP A 81 -2.77 0.63 17.95
N ILE A 82 -2.78 1.81 17.33
CA ILE A 82 -1.57 2.54 16.96
C ILE A 82 -0.77 2.95 18.18
N ASP A 83 -1.43 3.47 19.22
CA ASP A 83 -0.75 3.89 20.45
C ASP A 83 -0.15 2.69 21.19
N GLN A 84 -0.84 1.54 21.21
CA GLN A 84 -0.32 0.31 21.80
C GLN A 84 0.93 -0.20 21.05
N LEU A 85 0.88 -0.18 19.71
CA LEU A 85 2.02 -0.56 18.86
C LEU A 85 3.19 0.41 19.04
N ALA A 86 2.93 1.72 19.02
CA ALA A 86 3.96 2.75 19.20
C ALA A 86 4.62 2.68 20.59
N TYR A 87 3.83 2.44 21.64
CA TYR A 87 4.35 2.23 22.98
C TYR A 87 5.27 1.00 23.05
N THR A 88 4.84 -0.10 22.48
CA THR A 88 5.65 -1.33 22.39
C THR A 88 6.94 -1.10 21.63
N ALA A 89 6.86 -0.46 20.46
CA ALA A 89 8.00 -0.15 19.61
C ALA A 89 9.03 0.75 20.31
N ALA A 90 8.57 1.74 21.08
CA ALA A 90 9.44 2.63 21.83
C ALA A 90 10.27 1.90 22.90
N TYR A 91 9.78 0.79 23.43
CA TYR A 91 10.54 -0.06 24.36
C TYR A 91 11.40 -1.12 23.68
N THR A 92 11.04 -1.56 22.47
CA THR A 92 11.70 -2.66 21.77
C THR A 92 12.63 -2.18 20.65
N GLY A 93 12.71 -0.86 20.43
CA GLY A 93 13.43 -0.29 19.27
C GLY A 93 12.79 -0.67 17.93
N GLY A 94 11.45 -0.88 17.89
CA GLY A 94 10.71 -1.27 16.69
C GLY A 94 10.67 -2.78 16.42
N SER A 95 11.31 -3.63 17.24
CA SER A 95 11.23 -5.09 17.07
C SER A 95 9.95 -5.67 17.64
N PHE A 96 9.31 -6.58 16.85
CA PHE A 96 8.13 -7.36 17.19
C PHE A 96 8.36 -8.87 17.02
N ASP A 97 9.61 -9.31 17.13
CA ASP A 97 10.02 -10.70 16.88
C ASP A 97 9.59 -11.68 18.00
N SER A 98 9.20 -11.15 19.17
CA SER A 98 8.83 -11.93 20.34
C SER A 98 7.42 -11.59 20.82
N ASP A 99 6.46 -12.50 20.58
CA ASP A 99 5.09 -12.37 21.07
C ASP A 99 5.01 -12.11 22.59
N ARG A 100 5.88 -12.80 23.36
CA ARG A 100 5.97 -12.60 24.81
C ARG A 100 6.34 -11.17 25.19
N THR A 101 7.29 -10.59 24.45
CA THR A 101 7.74 -9.20 24.70
C THR A 101 6.66 -8.21 24.30
N VAL A 102 5.97 -8.47 23.18
CA VAL A 102 4.80 -7.69 22.74
C VAL A 102 3.74 -7.66 23.83
N CYS A 103 3.27 -8.83 24.29
CA CYS A 103 2.28 -8.93 25.37
C CYS A 103 2.75 -8.18 26.63
N GLN A 104 4.00 -8.36 27.04
CA GLN A 104 4.54 -7.72 28.23
C GLN A 104 4.36 -6.20 28.24
N TYR A 105 4.66 -5.54 27.11
CA TYR A 105 4.55 -4.07 27.03
C TYR A 105 3.11 -3.60 26.81
N MET A 106 2.33 -4.32 26.03
CA MET A 106 0.91 -4.01 25.85
C MET A 106 0.13 -4.18 27.14
N ASP A 107 0.33 -5.27 27.87
CA ASP A 107 -0.34 -5.53 29.14
C ASP A 107 0.05 -4.49 30.21
N LYS A 108 1.34 -4.11 30.25
CA LYS A 108 1.80 -3.03 31.13
C LYS A 108 1.06 -1.72 30.82
N LEU A 109 0.94 -1.33 29.55
CA LEU A 109 0.22 -0.11 29.15
C LEU A 109 -1.26 -0.19 29.55
N ARG A 110 -1.92 -1.30 29.23
CA ARG A 110 -3.34 -1.55 29.54
C ARG A 110 -3.63 -1.51 31.04
N GLU A 111 -2.76 -2.12 31.85
CA GLU A 111 -2.87 -2.09 33.32
C GLU A 111 -2.75 -0.67 33.88
N GLU A 112 -1.76 0.10 33.44
CA GLU A 112 -1.54 1.47 33.88
C GLU A 112 -2.72 2.39 33.50
N ILE A 113 -3.31 2.24 32.33
CA ILE A 113 -4.52 2.98 31.91
C ILE A 113 -5.73 2.54 32.74
N SER A 114 -5.91 1.23 33.00
CA SER A 114 -7.00 0.74 33.86
C SER A 114 -6.94 1.25 35.28
N GLN A 115 -5.74 1.59 35.76
CA GLN A 115 -5.51 2.23 37.06
C GLN A 115 -5.73 3.76 37.03
N GLY A 116 -6.22 4.32 35.92
CA GLY A 116 -6.56 5.74 35.75
C GLY A 116 -5.40 6.65 35.38
N LYS A 117 -4.26 6.09 34.91
CA LYS A 117 -3.22 6.91 34.31
C LYS A 117 -3.61 7.27 32.86
N THR A 118 -3.18 8.42 32.39
CA THR A 118 -3.40 8.84 31.01
C THR A 118 -2.22 8.44 30.14
N LEU A 119 -2.47 8.12 28.86
CA LEU A 119 -1.43 7.80 27.90
C LEU A 119 -0.35 8.89 27.85
N GLU A 120 -0.74 10.17 27.81
CA GLU A 120 0.17 11.31 27.80
C GLU A 120 1.20 11.26 28.94
N LYS A 121 0.77 10.89 30.16
CA LYS A 121 1.69 10.77 31.32
C LYS A 121 2.64 9.59 31.18
N LEU A 122 2.18 8.49 30.56
CA LEU A 122 2.97 7.27 30.40
C LEU A 122 4.03 7.39 29.31
N VAL A 123 3.78 8.22 28.29
CA VAL A 123 4.69 8.36 27.14
C VAL A 123 5.54 9.62 27.18
N LYS A 124 5.29 10.54 28.15
CA LYS A 124 5.95 11.86 28.23
C LYS A 124 7.47 11.81 28.14
N ASP A 125 8.07 10.84 28.83
CA ASP A 125 9.52 10.68 28.92
C ASP A 125 10.02 9.47 28.09
N LEU A 126 9.16 8.92 27.23
CA LEU A 126 9.49 7.78 26.40
C LEU A 126 10.04 8.27 25.07
N GLU A 127 11.37 8.22 24.94
CA GLU A 127 12.08 8.54 23.72
C GLU A 127 11.51 7.72 22.54
N TYR A 128 11.41 8.27 21.37
CA TYR A 128 10.89 7.62 20.14
C TYR A 128 9.38 7.30 20.11
N PHE A 129 8.60 7.46 21.18
CA PHE A 129 7.15 7.19 21.10
C PHE A 129 6.49 8.03 20.00
N SER A 130 6.76 9.34 19.96
CA SER A 130 6.17 10.24 18.96
C SER A 130 6.55 9.85 17.53
N TYR A 131 7.79 9.40 17.32
CA TYR A 131 8.25 8.90 16.02
C TYR A 131 7.46 7.65 15.61
N TYR A 132 7.35 6.63 16.48
CA TYR A 132 6.59 5.42 16.16
C TYR A 132 5.11 5.70 15.99
N GLN A 133 4.53 6.59 16.79
CA GLN A 133 3.13 6.98 16.67
C GLN A 133 2.86 7.65 15.30
N GLU A 134 3.70 8.58 14.88
CA GLU A 134 3.58 9.24 13.57
C GLU A 134 3.79 8.24 12.42
N ALA A 135 4.83 7.42 12.49
CA ALA A 135 5.14 6.40 11.49
C ALA A 135 4.00 5.37 11.36
N TYR A 136 3.53 4.83 12.47
CA TYR A 136 2.46 3.82 12.46
C TYR A 136 1.10 4.43 12.12
N THR A 137 0.85 5.69 12.45
CA THR A 137 -0.33 6.42 11.95
C THR A 137 -0.27 6.56 10.43
N ALA A 138 0.89 6.86 9.88
CA ALA A 138 1.06 6.93 8.43
C ALA A 138 0.83 5.57 7.75
N VAL A 139 1.20 4.45 8.38
CA VAL A 139 1.01 3.09 7.82
C VAL A 139 -0.40 2.55 8.03
N LEU A 140 -0.98 2.71 9.23
CA LEU A 140 -2.17 1.98 9.68
C LEU A 140 -3.41 2.87 9.91
N GLY A 141 -3.26 4.20 9.89
CA GLY A 141 -4.23 5.16 10.43
C GLY A 141 -5.63 5.10 9.82
N GLY A 142 -5.78 4.66 8.58
CA GLY A 142 -7.08 4.55 7.92
C GLY A 142 -7.78 3.19 8.09
N MET A 143 -7.13 2.21 8.74
CA MET A 143 -7.61 0.82 8.72
C MET A 143 -8.63 0.50 9.81
N VAL A 144 -8.62 1.22 10.92
CA VAL A 144 -9.56 1.03 12.05
C VAL A 144 -10.32 2.32 12.31
N GLY A 145 -11.62 2.23 12.58
CA GLY A 145 -12.48 3.37 12.86
C GLY A 145 -13.97 3.04 12.77
N GLU A 146 -14.79 4.08 12.82
CA GLU A 146 -16.24 3.95 12.63
C GLU A 146 -16.59 3.82 11.14
N TYR A 147 -17.58 2.99 10.84
CA TYR A 147 -18.16 2.79 9.50
C TYR A 147 -19.57 2.22 9.62
N GLU A 148 -20.33 2.27 8.51
CA GLU A 148 -21.58 1.52 8.37
C GLU A 148 -21.39 0.44 7.30
N ILE A 149 -21.92 -0.75 7.53
CA ILE A 149 -21.89 -1.83 6.56
C ILE A 149 -23.26 -2.47 6.43
N GLU A 150 -23.63 -2.86 5.19
CA GLU A 150 -24.80 -3.71 4.98
C GLU A 150 -24.56 -5.09 5.59
N THR A 151 -25.56 -5.59 6.27
CA THR A 151 -25.66 -6.97 6.74
C THR A 151 -26.94 -7.59 6.23
N ALA A 152 -27.01 -8.92 6.14
CA ALA A 152 -28.22 -9.61 5.80
C ALA A 152 -28.68 -10.49 6.97
N ASP A 153 -29.98 -10.48 7.26
CA ASP A 153 -30.60 -11.41 8.21
C ASP A 153 -30.75 -12.83 7.61
N GLU A 154 -31.31 -13.75 8.38
CA GLU A 154 -31.53 -15.14 7.95
C GLU A 154 -32.47 -15.24 6.73
N ASP A 155 -33.35 -14.26 6.52
CA ASP A 155 -34.25 -14.15 5.38
C ASP A 155 -33.60 -13.43 4.16
N GLY A 156 -32.34 -13.00 4.28
CA GLY A 156 -31.59 -12.27 3.26
C GLY A 156 -31.99 -10.79 3.14
N ARG A 157 -32.73 -10.23 4.11
CA ARG A 157 -33.08 -8.80 4.13
C ARG A 157 -31.88 -7.99 4.59
N LYS A 158 -31.48 -7.03 3.78
CA LYS A 158 -30.36 -6.16 4.06
C LYS A 158 -30.72 -5.01 4.98
N SER A 159 -29.82 -4.70 5.92
CA SER A 159 -29.89 -3.53 6.81
C SER A 159 -28.51 -2.94 7.03
N TRP A 160 -28.48 -1.66 7.41
CA TRP A 160 -27.22 -0.97 7.75
C TRP A 160 -26.92 -1.14 9.23
N GLU A 161 -25.68 -1.47 9.52
CA GLU A 161 -25.16 -1.60 10.88
C GLU A 161 -23.97 -0.66 11.07
N LYS A 162 -24.02 0.14 12.14
CA LYS A 162 -22.85 0.94 12.57
C LYS A 162 -21.88 0.07 13.33
N ARG A 163 -20.61 0.18 12.98
CA ARG A 163 -19.54 -0.56 13.63
C ARG A 163 -18.36 0.36 13.91
N TYR A 164 -17.60 0.00 14.94
CA TYR A 164 -16.24 0.42 15.15
C TYR A 164 -15.33 -0.80 15.02
N GLY A 165 -14.24 -0.69 14.26
CA GLY A 165 -13.30 -1.78 14.09
C GLY A 165 -12.57 -1.71 12.75
N LEU A 166 -12.12 -2.88 12.28
CA LEU A 166 -11.36 -3.02 11.04
C LEU A 166 -12.26 -2.73 9.83
N LYS A 167 -12.02 -1.59 9.20
CA LYS A 167 -12.69 -1.14 7.98
C LYS A 167 -11.83 -1.25 6.72
N ALA A 168 -10.63 -1.83 6.84
CA ALA A 168 -9.77 -2.21 5.73
C ALA A 168 -9.95 -3.70 5.41
N PHE A 169 -9.79 -4.07 4.14
CA PHE A 169 -10.04 -5.42 3.65
C PHE A 169 -8.79 -6.05 3.05
N SER A 170 -8.75 -7.39 3.02
CA SER A 170 -7.77 -8.15 2.24
C SER A 170 -7.84 -7.73 0.77
N PRO A 171 -6.71 -7.59 0.06
CA PRO A 171 -6.71 -7.23 -1.37
C PRO A 171 -7.29 -8.31 -2.29
N ILE A 172 -7.56 -9.51 -1.77
CA ILE A 172 -8.20 -10.62 -2.50
C ILE A 172 -9.58 -10.90 -1.91
N ALA A 173 -10.60 -10.99 -2.76
CA ALA A 173 -11.97 -11.27 -2.36
C ALA A 173 -12.11 -12.65 -1.70
N LYS A 174 -13.09 -12.78 -0.79
CA LYS A 174 -13.40 -14.02 -0.09
C LYS A 174 -13.75 -15.15 -1.06
N GLY A 175 -13.21 -16.34 -0.79
CA GLY A 175 -13.47 -17.55 -1.56
C GLY A 175 -12.54 -17.76 -2.76
N PHE A 176 -11.58 -16.86 -2.99
CA PHE A 176 -10.56 -17.01 -4.01
C PHE A 176 -9.22 -17.38 -3.37
N PRO A 177 -8.74 -18.63 -3.58
CA PRO A 177 -7.49 -19.08 -2.98
C PRO A 177 -6.29 -18.42 -3.65
N TYR A 178 -5.29 -18.11 -2.86
CA TYR A 178 -3.98 -17.67 -3.31
C TYR A 178 -2.89 -18.26 -2.40
N THR A 179 -1.66 -18.20 -2.85
CA THR A 179 -0.46 -18.49 -2.04
C THR A 179 0.46 -17.31 -2.08
N ASP A 180 1.14 -17.06 -0.99
CA ASP A 180 2.08 -15.98 -0.83
C ASP A 180 3.26 -16.39 0.05
N TYR A 181 4.29 -15.59 0.03
CA TYR A 181 5.45 -15.70 0.91
C TYR A 181 6.08 -14.32 1.05
N ASP A 182 6.84 -14.13 2.11
CA ASP A 182 7.56 -12.89 2.35
C ASP A 182 8.69 -12.74 1.33
N ASP A 183 8.50 -11.83 0.39
CA ASP A 183 9.43 -11.58 -0.72
C ASP A 183 9.77 -10.08 -0.90
N PHE A 184 9.43 -9.26 0.09
CA PHE A 184 9.82 -7.86 0.09
C PHE A 184 11.34 -7.70 0.11
N GLY A 185 11.87 -6.78 -0.70
CA GLY A 185 13.31 -6.53 -0.79
C GLY A 185 14.12 -7.59 -1.54
N VAL A 186 13.52 -8.73 -1.94
CA VAL A 186 14.20 -9.76 -2.72
C VAL A 186 14.65 -9.19 -4.06
N SER A 187 15.89 -9.49 -4.44
CA SER A 187 16.44 -9.02 -5.71
C SER A 187 15.71 -9.61 -6.91
N ARG A 188 15.22 -8.76 -7.77
CA ARG A 188 14.60 -9.10 -9.06
C ARG A 188 15.47 -8.61 -10.21
N SER A 189 15.43 -9.27 -11.35
CA SER A 189 16.11 -8.81 -12.55
C SER A 189 15.19 -8.84 -13.76
N TYR A 190 15.07 -7.72 -14.43
CA TYR A 190 14.46 -7.60 -15.75
C TYR A 190 15.22 -6.50 -16.51
N GLY A 191 16.31 -6.90 -17.15
CA GLY A 191 17.24 -5.97 -17.80
C GLY A 191 18.17 -5.21 -16.84
N TYR A 192 17.78 -5.01 -15.57
CA TYR A 192 18.56 -4.43 -14.48
C TYR A 192 18.14 -5.01 -13.13
N LYS A 193 19.03 -4.93 -12.13
CA LYS A 193 18.71 -5.36 -10.77
C LYS A 193 17.88 -4.32 -10.05
N ARG A 194 16.84 -4.77 -9.38
CA ARG A 194 15.97 -3.97 -8.51
C ARG A 194 15.50 -4.79 -7.32
N ASN A 195 15.15 -4.15 -6.25
CA ASN A 195 14.47 -4.81 -5.13
C ASN A 195 12.98 -4.94 -5.44
N HIS A 196 12.37 -6.00 -4.92
CA HIS A 196 10.94 -6.18 -4.93
C HIS A 196 10.31 -5.27 -3.87
N LEU A 197 9.52 -4.27 -4.30
CA LEU A 197 8.92 -3.25 -3.42
C LEU A 197 7.41 -3.48 -3.29
N GLY A 198 7.04 -4.68 -2.84
CA GLY A 198 5.66 -5.11 -2.68
C GLY A 198 5.58 -6.54 -2.19
N HIS A 199 4.39 -7.10 -2.31
CA HIS A 199 4.04 -8.44 -1.89
C HIS A 199 3.31 -9.15 -3.04
N ASP A 200 3.83 -10.30 -3.48
CA ASP A 200 3.25 -11.07 -4.58
C ASP A 200 2.28 -12.14 -4.06
N MET A 201 1.02 -12.03 -4.45
CA MET A 201 -0.04 -12.98 -4.13
C MET A 201 -0.37 -13.81 -5.37
N LEU A 202 0.05 -15.08 -5.39
CA LEU A 202 -0.09 -15.97 -6.53
C LEU A 202 -1.49 -16.60 -6.55
N GLY A 203 -2.22 -16.43 -7.65
CA GLY A 203 -3.58 -16.91 -7.79
C GLY A 203 -3.95 -17.23 -9.22
N GLN A 204 -5.23 -17.15 -9.54
CA GLN A 204 -5.76 -17.43 -10.88
C GLN A 204 -6.12 -16.15 -11.63
N VAL A 205 -5.98 -16.18 -12.96
CA VAL A 205 -6.46 -15.09 -13.81
C VAL A 205 -7.96 -14.86 -13.57
N GLY A 206 -8.32 -13.61 -13.33
CA GLY A 206 -9.69 -13.21 -13.06
C GLY A 206 -10.12 -13.28 -11.59
N THR A 207 -9.22 -13.63 -10.66
CA THR A 207 -9.46 -13.46 -9.22
C THR A 207 -9.79 -11.99 -8.94
N PRO A 208 -10.94 -11.69 -8.26
CA PRO A 208 -11.31 -10.31 -7.96
C PRO A 208 -10.35 -9.67 -6.96
N ILE A 209 -9.84 -8.50 -7.33
CA ILE A 209 -8.98 -7.67 -6.51
C ILE A 209 -9.84 -6.62 -5.81
N VAL A 210 -9.57 -6.39 -4.54
CA VAL A 210 -10.36 -5.58 -3.62
C VAL A 210 -9.58 -4.36 -3.17
N CYS A 211 -10.25 -3.22 -3.09
CA CYS A 211 -9.73 -2.01 -2.47
C CYS A 211 -9.46 -2.24 -0.98
N VAL A 212 -8.23 -2.09 -0.54
CA VAL A 212 -7.83 -2.34 0.85
C VAL A 212 -8.37 -1.27 1.79
N GLU A 213 -8.19 -0.01 1.47
CA GLU A 213 -8.64 1.16 2.24
C GLU A 213 -9.40 2.12 1.32
N SER A 214 -10.43 2.78 1.85
CA SER A 214 -11.15 3.82 1.11
C SER A 214 -10.23 4.97 0.71
N GLY A 215 -10.36 5.41 -0.54
CA GLY A 215 -9.50 6.45 -1.08
C GLY A 215 -9.98 6.92 -2.45
N TYR A 216 -9.10 7.56 -3.18
CA TYR A 216 -9.37 7.94 -4.57
C TYR A 216 -8.32 7.34 -5.51
N ILE A 217 -8.75 7.03 -6.72
CA ILE A 217 -7.84 6.53 -7.75
C ILE A 217 -6.93 7.68 -8.18
N GLU A 218 -5.66 7.56 -7.90
CA GLU A 218 -4.64 8.53 -8.27
C GLU A 218 -3.94 8.16 -9.57
N ALA A 219 -3.87 6.86 -9.88
CA ALA A 219 -3.26 6.36 -11.10
C ALA A 219 -4.01 5.14 -11.63
N LEU A 220 -4.31 5.14 -12.92
CA LEU A 220 -4.97 4.05 -13.61
C LEU A 220 -4.36 3.87 -15.00
N GLY A 221 -4.19 2.62 -15.44
CA GLY A 221 -3.71 2.38 -16.79
C GLY A 221 -2.47 1.49 -16.86
N TRP A 222 -1.80 1.54 -17.99
CA TRP A 222 -0.63 0.74 -18.31
C TRP A 222 0.69 1.39 -17.91
N ASN A 223 1.62 0.61 -17.39
CA ASN A 223 3.04 0.92 -17.43
C ASN A 223 3.86 -0.33 -17.82
N GLN A 224 5.06 -0.12 -18.36
CA GLN A 224 5.86 -1.22 -18.94
C GLN A 224 6.28 -2.30 -17.92
N TYR A 225 6.35 -1.99 -16.63
CA TYR A 225 6.76 -2.94 -15.58
C TYR A 225 5.57 -3.61 -14.92
N GLY A 226 4.63 -2.84 -14.39
CA GLY A 226 3.45 -3.34 -13.70
C GLY A 226 2.33 -3.82 -14.60
N GLY A 227 2.42 -3.57 -15.92
CA GLY A 227 1.33 -3.86 -16.84
C GLY A 227 0.11 -2.98 -16.55
N TRP A 228 -1.08 -3.54 -16.62
CA TRP A 228 -2.28 -2.87 -16.12
C TRP A 228 -2.20 -2.73 -14.61
N ARG A 229 -2.41 -1.51 -14.13
CA ARG A 229 -2.26 -1.16 -12.72
C ARG A 229 -3.32 -0.19 -12.22
N ILE A 230 -3.56 -0.22 -10.91
CA ILE A 230 -4.35 0.77 -10.16
C ILE A 230 -3.49 1.30 -9.03
N GLY A 231 -3.47 2.62 -8.86
CA GLY A 231 -2.91 3.30 -7.70
C GLY A 231 -4.01 4.03 -6.94
N ILE A 232 -4.16 3.75 -5.65
CA ILE A 232 -5.18 4.36 -4.80
C ILE A 232 -4.49 5.14 -3.69
N ARG A 233 -4.85 6.42 -3.56
CA ARG A 233 -4.37 7.30 -2.49
C ARG A 233 -5.39 7.36 -1.36
N SER A 234 -4.95 7.19 -0.12
CA SER A 234 -5.80 7.43 1.06
C SER A 234 -6.24 8.89 1.16
N PHE A 235 -7.39 9.16 1.80
CA PHE A 235 -7.92 10.53 1.89
C PHE A 235 -7.03 11.48 2.70
N ASP A 236 -6.26 10.97 3.67
CA ASP A 236 -5.25 11.73 4.42
C ASP A 236 -3.92 11.92 3.68
N LYS A 237 -3.82 11.35 2.46
CA LYS A 237 -2.67 11.39 1.56
C LYS A 237 -1.39 10.76 2.11
N LYS A 238 -1.47 9.95 3.16
CA LYS A 238 -0.30 9.32 3.79
C LYS A 238 0.06 7.98 3.17
N ARG A 239 -0.91 7.29 2.51
CA ARG A 239 -0.73 5.95 1.91
C ARG A 239 -1.07 5.97 0.45
N TYR A 240 -0.25 5.28 -0.33
CA TYR A 240 -0.52 4.97 -1.73
C TYR A 240 -0.46 3.47 -1.91
N TYR A 241 -1.57 2.87 -2.31
CA TYR A 241 -1.71 1.44 -2.56
C TYR A 241 -1.55 1.17 -4.05
N TYR A 242 -0.68 0.23 -4.38
CA TYR A 242 -0.34 -0.15 -5.73
C TYR A 242 -0.78 -1.58 -6.02
N TYR A 243 -1.60 -1.75 -7.05
CA TYR A 243 -2.11 -3.04 -7.51
C TYR A 243 -1.68 -3.21 -8.97
N ALA A 244 -0.86 -4.22 -9.27
CA ALA A 244 -0.29 -4.41 -10.58
C ALA A 244 -0.46 -5.83 -11.14
N HIS A 245 -0.04 -6.02 -12.37
CA HIS A 245 -0.16 -7.25 -13.16
C HIS A 245 -1.61 -7.69 -13.39
N LEU A 246 -2.50 -6.70 -13.57
CA LEU A 246 -3.91 -6.96 -13.74
C LEU A 246 -4.20 -7.69 -15.06
N ARG A 247 -5.43 -8.18 -15.20
CA ARG A 247 -5.86 -9.03 -16.31
C ARG A 247 -5.83 -8.29 -17.65
N GLN A 248 -5.36 -8.98 -18.68
CA GLN A 248 -5.40 -8.53 -20.07
C GLN A 248 -6.83 -8.30 -20.54
N GLY A 249 -7.05 -7.26 -21.36
CA GLY A 249 -8.29 -6.90 -22.03
C GLY A 249 -9.40 -6.37 -21.14
N PHE A 250 -9.41 -6.71 -19.85
CA PHE A 250 -10.38 -6.24 -18.87
C PHE A 250 -9.76 -6.20 -17.46
N PRO A 251 -8.86 -5.24 -17.20
CA PRO A 251 -8.06 -5.22 -15.98
C PRO A 251 -8.83 -4.76 -14.74
N TYR A 252 -9.75 -3.82 -14.89
CA TYR A 252 -10.48 -3.17 -13.79
C TYR A 252 -11.93 -2.90 -14.17
N GLN A 253 -12.71 -2.44 -13.22
CA GLN A 253 -14.11 -2.10 -13.42
C GLN A 253 -14.22 -0.93 -14.39
N PRO A 254 -15.12 -0.99 -15.40
CA PRO A 254 -15.14 -0.04 -16.52
C PRO A 254 -15.52 1.39 -16.14
N GLU A 255 -16.21 1.57 -15.00
CA GLU A 255 -16.57 2.89 -14.49
C GLU A 255 -15.43 3.63 -13.78
N LEU A 256 -14.34 2.94 -13.45
CA LEU A 256 -13.23 3.54 -12.72
C LEU A 256 -12.38 4.46 -13.63
N LYS A 257 -12.02 5.60 -13.09
CA LYS A 257 -11.13 6.58 -13.70
C LYS A 257 -10.31 7.28 -12.61
N GLU A 258 -9.24 7.94 -12.99
CA GLU A 258 -8.50 8.81 -12.08
C GLU A 258 -9.43 9.85 -11.45
N GLY A 259 -9.31 10.05 -10.16
CA GLY A 259 -10.20 10.87 -9.33
C GLY A 259 -11.45 10.14 -8.81
N SER A 260 -11.77 8.92 -9.27
CA SER A 260 -12.90 8.16 -8.70
C SER A 260 -12.65 7.83 -7.24
N VAL A 261 -13.65 8.08 -6.39
CA VAL A 261 -13.67 7.59 -5.01
C VAL A 261 -14.00 6.10 -5.04
N VAL A 262 -13.25 5.31 -4.27
CA VAL A 262 -13.46 3.88 -4.06
C VAL A 262 -13.50 3.59 -2.56
N LEU A 263 -14.38 2.68 -2.17
CA LEU A 263 -14.52 2.28 -0.77
C LEU A 263 -13.76 0.99 -0.49
N ALA A 264 -13.24 0.88 0.71
CA ALA A 264 -12.63 -0.35 1.16
C ALA A 264 -13.61 -1.52 1.01
N GLY A 265 -13.14 -2.63 0.43
CA GLY A 265 -13.99 -3.78 0.12
C GLY A 265 -14.61 -3.78 -1.28
N ASP A 266 -14.53 -2.70 -2.06
CA ASP A 266 -14.98 -2.69 -3.45
C ASP A 266 -14.10 -3.58 -4.32
N VAL A 267 -14.73 -4.32 -5.25
CA VAL A 267 -13.98 -5.02 -6.30
C VAL A 267 -13.53 -3.97 -7.32
N ILE A 268 -12.24 -3.74 -7.40
CA ILE A 268 -11.64 -2.70 -8.24
C ILE A 268 -11.10 -3.25 -9.57
N GLY A 269 -10.70 -4.52 -9.60
CA GLY A 269 -10.09 -5.12 -10.78
C GLY A 269 -9.94 -6.62 -10.67
N TYR A 270 -9.11 -7.19 -11.52
CA TYR A 270 -8.93 -8.61 -11.67
C TYR A 270 -7.46 -8.98 -11.81
N MET A 271 -7.03 -10.00 -11.08
CA MET A 271 -5.69 -10.56 -11.15
C MET A 271 -5.39 -11.08 -12.56
N GLY A 272 -4.18 -10.83 -13.02
CA GLY A 272 -3.66 -11.33 -14.30
C GLY A 272 -2.17 -11.61 -14.22
N HIS A 273 -1.49 -11.38 -15.35
CA HIS A 273 -0.04 -11.49 -15.48
C HIS A 273 0.50 -10.57 -16.58
N THR A 274 -0.12 -9.39 -16.74
CA THR A 274 0.34 -8.35 -17.67
C THR A 274 1.55 -7.61 -17.12
N GLY A 275 2.36 -7.04 -18.01
CA GLY A 275 3.53 -6.24 -17.68
C GLY A 275 4.81 -6.72 -18.33
N TYR A 276 5.94 -6.17 -17.91
CA TYR A 276 7.27 -6.39 -18.48
C TYR A 276 7.28 -6.30 -20.02
N SER A 277 6.58 -5.31 -20.55
CA SER A 277 6.44 -5.07 -21.98
C SER A 277 6.22 -3.58 -22.23
N THR A 278 6.88 -3.05 -23.28
CA THR A 278 6.61 -1.71 -23.80
C THR A 278 5.33 -1.68 -24.64
N THR A 279 4.85 -2.85 -25.10
CA THR A 279 3.56 -2.98 -25.78
C THR A 279 2.48 -3.14 -24.74
N GLU A 280 1.44 -2.31 -24.85
CA GLU A 280 0.28 -2.35 -23.96
C GLU A 280 -0.52 -3.64 -24.12
N ASP A 281 -1.18 -4.05 -23.04
CA ASP A 281 -2.09 -5.21 -22.98
C ASP A 281 -1.42 -6.56 -23.32
N VAL A 282 -0.16 -6.75 -22.90
CA VAL A 282 0.59 -7.99 -23.13
C VAL A 282 0.79 -8.75 -21.82
N ASN A 283 0.47 -10.03 -21.83
CA ASN A 283 0.81 -11.01 -20.79
C ASN A 283 2.25 -11.48 -20.99
N ASN A 284 3.21 -10.88 -20.29
CA ASN A 284 4.62 -11.22 -20.39
C ASN A 284 5.25 -11.63 -19.06
N ILE A 285 4.41 -11.99 -18.09
CA ILE A 285 4.82 -12.53 -16.80
C ILE A 285 4.40 -14.00 -16.74
N ASP A 286 5.30 -14.88 -16.35
CA ASP A 286 5.07 -16.32 -16.36
C ASP A 286 4.01 -16.76 -15.35
N GLN A 287 4.04 -16.18 -14.15
CA GLN A 287 3.12 -16.54 -13.06
C GLN A 287 2.03 -15.50 -12.86
N THR A 288 0.78 -15.98 -12.81
CA THR A 288 -0.36 -15.13 -12.43
C THR A 288 -0.27 -14.76 -10.96
N HIS A 289 -0.22 -13.47 -10.67
CA HIS A 289 -0.22 -12.94 -9.31
C HIS A 289 -0.72 -11.49 -9.27
N LEU A 290 -1.14 -11.08 -8.10
CA LEU A 290 -1.28 -9.67 -7.75
C LEU A 290 0.03 -9.20 -7.12
N HIS A 291 0.69 -8.23 -7.71
CA HIS A 291 1.70 -7.44 -7.03
C HIS A 291 1.01 -6.32 -6.25
N PHE A 292 1.06 -6.42 -4.93
CA PHE A 292 0.46 -5.45 -4.00
C PHE A 292 1.56 -4.68 -3.28
N GLY A 293 1.60 -3.37 -3.46
CA GLY A 293 2.57 -2.47 -2.81
C GLY A 293 1.90 -1.41 -1.96
N MET A 294 2.62 -0.91 -0.98
CA MET A 294 2.19 0.19 -0.12
C MET A 294 3.33 1.17 0.08
N GLN A 295 3.14 2.39 -0.41
CA GLN A 295 4.07 3.50 -0.25
C GLN A 295 3.57 4.47 0.81
N ILE A 296 4.45 4.92 1.69
CA ILE A 296 4.15 5.91 2.73
C ILE A 296 4.69 7.27 2.32
N ILE A 297 3.89 8.31 2.52
CA ILE A 297 4.16 9.64 2.03
C ILE A 297 3.94 10.64 3.18
N PHE A 298 5.03 11.20 3.70
CA PHE A 298 4.99 12.27 4.68
C PHE A 298 5.01 13.64 4.02
N ASP A 299 5.66 13.72 2.86
CA ASP A 299 5.74 14.90 2.00
C ASP A 299 5.62 14.48 0.53
N GLU A 300 4.95 15.27 -0.31
CA GLU A 300 4.71 14.92 -1.72
C GLU A 300 6.01 14.72 -2.52
N SER A 301 7.14 15.29 -2.07
CA SER A 301 8.44 15.05 -2.70
C SER A 301 8.96 13.61 -2.55
N GLN A 302 8.32 12.80 -1.69
CA GLN A 302 8.65 11.38 -1.49
C GLN A 302 7.90 10.45 -2.45
N LYS A 303 6.95 10.97 -3.21
CA LYS A 303 6.06 10.12 -3.99
C LYS A 303 6.73 9.52 -5.24
N ASP A 304 7.46 10.35 -5.96
CA ASP A 304 8.12 9.96 -7.21
C ASP A 304 9.60 10.33 -7.13
N GLY A 305 10.49 9.36 -7.01
CA GLY A 305 11.93 9.60 -7.01
C GLY A 305 12.73 8.73 -6.04
N ASP A 306 13.91 9.20 -5.66
CA ASP A 306 14.88 8.42 -4.88
C ASP A 306 14.55 8.31 -3.38
N ASN A 307 13.51 9.00 -2.90
CA ASN A 307 13.12 9.07 -1.49
C ASN A 307 11.80 8.37 -1.20
N GLU A 308 11.35 7.47 -2.08
CA GLU A 308 10.15 6.67 -1.87
C GLU A 308 10.29 5.76 -0.65
N ILE A 309 9.23 5.69 0.16
CA ILE A 309 9.16 4.78 1.31
C ILE A 309 8.17 3.67 0.98
N TRP A 310 8.65 2.56 0.47
CA TRP A 310 7.87 1.34 0.32
C TRP A 310 8.05 0.46 1.54
N ILE A 311 6.97 -0.12 2.04
CA ILE A 311 6.99 -0.97 3.22
C ILE A 311 6.68 -2.42 2.86
N ASP A 312 7.18 -3.32 3.70
CA ASP A 312 6.81 -4.72 3.65
C ASP A 312 5.33 -4.89 4.02
N CYS A 313 4.54 -5.35 3.06
CA CYS A 313 3.09 -5.55 3.21
C CYS A 313 2.73 -6.96 3.69
N TYR A 314 3.68 -7.90 3.82
CA TYR A 314 3.40 -9.31 4.13
C TYR A 314 2.60 -9.47 5.42
N GLN A 315 3.07 -8.88 6.51
CA GLN A 315 2.39 -8.97 7.81
C GLN A 315 1.03 -8.25 7.79
N ILE A 316 0.91 -7.13 7.09
CA ILE A 316 -0.35 -6.39 6.93
C ILE A 316 -1.36 -7.22 6.13
N ALA A 317 -0.97 -7.78 4.99
CA ALA A 317 -1.83 -8.63 4.16
C ALA A 317 -2.33 -9.85 4.95
N ASN A 318 -1.44 -10.49 5.71
CA ASN A 318 -1.78 -11.59 6.59
C ASN A 318 -2.72 -11.19 7.74
N PHE A 319 -2.60 -9.99 8.27
CA PHE A 319 -3.53 -9.44 9.26
C PHE A 319 -4.90 -9.17 8.63
N LEU A 320 -4.94 -8.56 7.46
CA LEU A 320 -6.16 -8.23 6.71
C LEU A 320 -6.91 -9.47 6.19
N TYR A 321 -6.27 -10.63 6.08
CA TYR A 321 -6.94 -11.88 5.68
C TYR A 321 -8.15 -12.24 6.55
N ARG A 322 -8.22 -11.73 7.80
CA ARG A 322 -9.38 -11.87 8.68
C ARG A 322 -10.62 -11.09 8.21
N ASN A 323 -10.44 -10.10 7.33
CA ASN A 323 -11.51 -9.24 6.83
C ASN A 323 -11.51 -9.26 5.29
N GLN A 324 -12.11 -10.27 4.71
CA GLN A 324 -12.24 -10.43 3.25
C GLN A 324 -13.59 -9.94 2.78
N SER A 325 -13.62 -9.15 1.70
CA SER A 325 -14.86 -8.72 1.06
C SER A 325 -15.54 -9.86 0.33
N GLU A 326 -16.83 -10.09 0.59
CA GLU A 326 -17.65 -11.01 -0.18
C GLU A 326 -18.06 -10.37 -1.51
N ALA A 327 -17.90 -11.12 -2.60
CA ALA A 327 -18.22 -10.67 -3.93
C ALA A 327 -19.24 -11.61 -4.60
N ALA A 328 -20.16 -11.00 -5.34
CA ALA A 328 -21.14 -11.70 -6.17
C ALA A 328 -20.84 -11.46 -7.64
N ARG A 329 -21.00 -12.50 -8.47
CA ARG A 329 -20.83 -12.42 -9.91
C ARG A 329 -22.14 -12.04 -10.58
N ASN A 330 -22.07 -11.08 -11.48
CA ASN A 330 -23.16 -10.81 -12.40
C ASN A 330 -23.13 -11.85 -13.55
N ASP A 331 -24.22 -12.56 -13.77
CA ASP A 331 -24.30 -13.64 -14.76
C ASP A 331 -24.30 -13.13 -16.20
N GLU A 332 -24.70 -11.89 -16.45
CA GLU A 332 -24.75 -11.28 -17.77
C GLU A 332 -23.37 -10.73 -18.17
N THR A 333 -22.79 -9.86 -17.32
CA THR A 333 -21.50 -9.20 -17.58
C THR A 333 -20.30 -10.05 -17.23
N LYS A 334 -20.49 -11.08 -16.41
CA LYS A 334 -19.43 -11.94 -15.82
C LYS A 334 -18.48 -11.22 -14.86
N GLU A 335 -18.83 -10.01 -14.48
CA GLU A 335 -18.06 -9.19 -13.54
C GLU A 335 -18.44 -9.47 -12.10
N TRP A 336 -17.52 -9.21 -11.20
CA TRP A 336 -17.71 -9.34 -9.76
C TRP A 336 -17.94 -7.98 -9.13
N ARG A 337 -18.86 -7.90 -8.16
CA ARG A 337 -19.12 -6.72 -7.33
C ARG A 337 -19.19 -7.15 -5.87
N ARG A 338 -18.85 -6.24 -4.96
CA ARG A 338 -19.03 -6.52 -3.52
C ARG A 338 -20.49 -6.83 -3.22
N MET A 339 -20.70 -7.74 -2.29
CA MET A 339 -22.05 -8.17 -1.91
C MET A 339 -22.71 -7.21 -0.91
N TYR A 340 -21.96 -6.70 0.04
CA TYR A 340 -22.43 -5.83 1.11
C TYR A 340 -21.79 -4.45 1.00
N LEU A 341 -22.61 -3.42 0.84
CA LEU A 341 -22.13 -2.05 0.71
C LEU A 341 -21.59 -1.52 2.03
N MET A 342 -20.68 -0.55 1.95
CA MET A 342 -20.09 0.12 3.10
C MET A 342 -20.21 1.63 2.92
N LYS A 343 -20.37 2.36 4.04
CA LYS A 343 -20.23 3.80 4.10
C LYS A 343 -19.05 4.12 5.01
N ASP A 344 -18.15 4.93 4.52
CA ASP A 344 -16.98 5.38 5.24
C ASP A 344 -17.08 6.90 5.50
N PRO A 345 -17.12 7.34 6.76
CA PRO A 345 -17.17 8.77 7.07
C PRO A 345 -16.04 9.60 6.44
N ALA A 346 -14.86 8.97 6.22
CA ALA A 346 -13.74 9.64 5.56
C ALA A 346 -14.03 9.90 4.07
N ALA A 347 -14.68 8.97 3.37
CA ALA A 347 -15.12 9.16 1.98
C ALA A 347 -16.17 10.27 1.87
N GLU A 348 -17.18 10.25 2.74
CA GLU A 348 -18.21 11.30 2.77
C GLU A 348 -17.63 12.69 3.09
N ALA A 349 -16.62 12.77 3.97
CA ALA A 349 -15.94 14.02 4.25
C ALA A 349 -15.13 14.52 3.05
N TYR A 350 -14.44 13.62 2.36
CA TYR A 350 -13.67 13.95 1.15
C TYR A 350 -14.57 14.46 0.02
N GLU A 351 -15.68 13.78 -0.27
CA GLU A 351 -16.62 14.19 -1.32
C GLU A 351 -17.23 15.56 -1.03
N ARG A 352 -17.59 15.86 0.22
CA ARG A 352 -18.07 17.19 0.63
C ARG A 352 -17.05 18.29 0.36
N THR A 353 -15.75 18.04 0.60
CA THR A 353 -14.70 19.04 0.36
C THR A 353 -14.44 19.24 -1.14
N ALA A 354 -14.55 18.17 -1.95
CA ALA A 354 -14.40 18.25 -3.39
C ALA A 354 -15.51 19.07 -4.05
N ASP A 355 -16.78 18.92 -3.60
CA ASP A 355 -17.93 19.70 -4.09
C ASP A 355 -17.76 21.20 -3.80
N TYR A 356 -17.24 21.58 -2.63
CA TYR A 356 -16.99 22.98 -2.30
C TYR A 356 -15.87 23.62 -3.14
N SER A 357 -14.92 22.84 -3.64
CA SER A 357 -13.83 23.37 -4.48
C SER A 357 -14.25 23.71 -5.91
N MET A 358 -15.43 23.26 -6.34
CA MET A 358 -16.00 23.57 -7.68
C MET A 358 -16.83 24.88 -7.71
N TYR A 359 -17.04 25.52 -6.56
CA TYR A 359 -17.70 26.83 -6.48
C TYR A 359 -16.65 27.87 -6.01
N PRO A 360 -16.15 28.73 -6.92
CA PRO A 360 -15.19 29.79 -6.59
C PRO A 360 -15.81 30.92 -5.75
#